data_b8b28dd88036100dec85827d798c14c5
#
_entry.id   b8b28dd88036100dec85827d798c14c5
#
_cell.length_a   1.000
_cell.length_b   1.000
_cell.length_c   1.000
_cell.angle_alpha   90.00
_cell.angle_beta   90.00
_cell.angle_gamma   90.00
#
_symmetry.space_group_name_H-M   'P 1'
#
loop_
_entity.id
_entity.type
_entity.pdbx_description
1 polymer ?
#
loop_
_entity_poly.entity_id
_entity_poly.type
_entity_poly.pdbx_seq_one_letter_code
_entity_poly.pdbx_strand_id
1 'polypeptide(L)'
;MQVSLVVIVPERVADEAVLDAVLTASRTLVAVATQSLGAVAEDITLAQYRALVVLASRGPQRLVDLAAALEVTPSTAGRMSDRLVRKGLIRRQRSRADRRSVQASITAAGREVVDQATARRRALLAQILGKLPAGQQATVASAFGAFATAAGEVPDSQWPAADSAALDGAGRRS
;
A
#
# COMPACT_ATOMS: atom_id res chain seq x y z
N MET A 1 37.36 32.72 14.33
CA MET A 1 36.32 32.90 13.31
C MET A 1 36.31 31.63 12.50
N GLN A 2 35.40 30.70 12.83
CA GLN A 2 35.35 29.35 12.27
C GLN A 2 34.35 29.37 11.13
N VAL A 3 34.81 29.26 9.90
CA VAL A 3 33.98 29.23 8.71
C VAL A 3 33.46 27.79 8.59
N SER A 4 32.19 27.59 8.93
CA SER A 4 31.49 26.31 8.68
C SER A 4 31.28 26.14 7.17
N LEU A 5 32.05 25.23 6.58
CA LEU A 5 31.87 24.83 5.18
C LEU A 5 30.56 24.00 5.09
N VAL A 6 29.48 24.63 4.63
CA VAL A 6 28.25 23.90 4.26
C VAL A 6 28.55 23.12 2.99
N VAL A 7 28.79 21.83 3.13
CA VAL A 7 28.87 20.91 1.99
C VAL A 7 27.48 20.77 1.43
N ILE A 8 27.16 21.49 0.36
CA ILE A 8 25.98 21.28 -0.45
C ILE A 8 26.22 19.97 -1.20
N VAL A 9 25.66 18.86 -0.70
CA VAL A 9 25.60 17.61 -1.46
C VAL A 9 24.63 17.87 -2.61
N PRO A 10 25.09 17.80 -3.89
CA PRO A 10 24.17 17.99 -5.00
C PRO A 10 23.10 16.91 -4.92
N GLU A 11 21.84 17.34 -4.98
CA GLU A 11 20.69 16.44 -5.13
C GLU A 11 20.95 15.61 -6.39
N ARG A 12 21.13 14.29 -6.21
CA ARG A 12 21.37 13.40 -7.35
C ARG A 12 20.10 13.32 -8.16
N VAL A 13 20.07 14.07 -9.25
CA VAL A 13 19.04 13.94 -10.27
C VAL A 13 19.19 12.55 -10.91
N ALA A 14 18.11 11.80 -11.03
CA ALA A 14 18.12 10.50 -11.70
C ALA A 14 18.46 10.68 -13.18
N ASP A 15 19.17 9.70 -13.75
CA ASP A 15 19.47 9.66 -15.19
C ASP A 15 18.17 9.61 -16.00
N GLU A 16 18.04 10.40 -17.05
CA GLU A 16 16.87 10.49 -17.92
C GLU A 16 16.51 9.12 -18.51
N ALA A 17 17.49 8.32 -18.93
CA ALA A 17 17.26 6.98 -19.45
C ALA A 17 16.65 6.05 -18.38
N VAL A 18 17.06 6.21 -17.12
CA VAL A 18 16.47 5.47 -15.99
C VAL A 18 15.04 5.93 -15.74
N LEU A 19 14.78 7.24 -15.77
CA LEU A 19 13.43 7.80 -15.62
C LEU A 19 12.49 7.27 -16.70
N ASP A 20 12.91 7.29 -17.96
CA ASP A 20 12.13 6.78 -19.09
C ASP A 20 11.82 5.29 -18.96
N ALA A 21 12.81 4.49 -18.54
CA ALA A 21 12.62 3.06 -18.32
C ALA A 21 11.61 2.80 -17.19
N VAL A 22 11.72 3.52 -16.07
CA VAL A 22 10.80 3.42 -14.94
C VAL A 22 9.39 3.89 -15.33
N LEU A 23 9.26 5.00 -16.06
CA LEU A 23 7.98 5.49 -16.57
C LEU A 23 7.30 4.46 -17.50
N THR A 24 8.07 3.82 -18.36
CA THR A 24 7.56 2.77 -19.25
C THR A 24 7.10 1.55 -18.45
N ALA A 25 7.91 1.07 -17.50
CA ALA A 25 7.57 -0.04 -16.63
C ALA A 25 6.33 0.28 -15.76
N SER A 26 6.21 1.52 -15.27
CA SER A 26 5.09 1.94 -14.43
C SER A 26 3.73 1.78 -15.11
N ARG A 27 3.63 1.99 -16.43
CA ARG A 27 2.39 1.77 -17.20
C ARG A 27 1.96 0.31 -17.13
N THR A 28 2.90 -0.63 -17.25
CA THR A 28 2.63 -2.06 -17.11
C THR A 28 2.19 -2.40 -15.70
N LEU A 29 2.86 -1.85 -14.68
CA LEU A 29 2.49 -2.07 -13.27
C LEU A 29 1.09 -1.55 -12.94
N VAL A 30 0.74 -0.36 -13.47
CA VAL A 30 -0.61 0.20 -13.31
C VAL A 30 -1.66 -0.67 -14.00
N ALA A 31 -1.39 -1.14 -15.23
CA ALA A 31 -2.30 -2.04 -15.94
C ALA A 31 -2.52 -3.35 -15.16
N VAL A 32 -1.45 -3.98 -14.66
CA VAL A 32 -1.52 -5.18 -13.81
C VAL A 32 -2.29 -4.91 -12.51
N ALA A 33 -2.05 -3.76 -11.88
CA ALA A 33 -2.76 -3.38 -10.65
C ALA A 33 -4.27 -3.22 -10.90
N THR A 34 -4.63 -2.52 -11.96
CA THR A 34 -6.04 -2.30 -12.35
C THR A 34 -6.73 -3.62 -12.69
N GLN A 35 -6.09 -4.46 -13.50
CA GLN A 35 -6.64 -5.77 -13.88
C GLN A 35 -6.79 -6.70 -12.67
N SER A 36 -5.82 -6.72 -11.76
CA SER A 36 -5.87 -7.56 -10.57
C SER A 36 -6.99 -7.16 -9.61
N LEU A 37 -7.23 -5.85 -9.46
CA LEU A 37 -8.28 -5.32 -8.59
C LEU A 37 -9.66 -5.50 -9.20
N GLY A 38 -9.84 -5.15 -10.48
CA GLY A 38 -11.13 -5.25 -11.16
C GLY A 38 -11.71 -6.66 -11.16
N ALA A 39 -10.87 -7.69 -11.14
CA ALA A 39 -11.30 -9.07 -11.05
C ALA A 39 -11.74 -9.51 -9.63
N VAL A 40 -11.47 -8.72 -8.61
CA VAL A 40 -11.75 -9.04 -7.19
C VAL A 40 -12.83 -8.12 -6.62
N ALA A 41 -12.80 -6.84 -7.00
CA ALA A 41 -13.69 -5.83 -6.44
C ALA A 41 -13.91 -4.70 -7.44
N GLU A 42 -14.88 -4.86 -8.34
CA GLU A 42 -15.18 -3.91 -9.43
C GLU A 42 -15.56 -2.51 -8.94
N ASP A 43 -16.13 -2.43 -7.75
CA ASP A 43 -16.61 -1.18 -7.15
C ASP A 43 -15.56 -0.47 -6.25
N ILE A 44 -14.32 -0.97 -6.20
CA ILE A 44 -13.20 -0.40 -5.43
C ILE A 44 -12.22 0.30 -6.38
N THR A 45 -11.97 1.59 -6.15
CA THR A 45 -10.96 2.33 -6.90
C THR A 45 -9.54 1.98 -6.44
N LEU A 46 -8.53 2.21 -7.31
CA LEU A 46 -7.11 2.03 -6.93
C LEU A 46 -6.72 2.85 -5.69
N ALA A 47 -7.26 4.07 -5.53
CA ALA A 47 -7.01 4.89 -4.36
C ALA A 47 -7.61 4.26 -3.07
N GLN A 48 -8.80 3.68 -3.15
CA GLN A 48 -9.42 2.95 -2.05
C GLN A 48 -8.65 1.67 -1.72
N TYR A 49 -8.22 0.95 -2.75
CA TYR A 49 -7.36 -0.22 -2.57
C TYR A 49 -6.03 0.15 -1.90
N ARG A 50 -5.39 1.27 -2.31
CA ARG A 50 -4.16 1.77 -1.65
C ARG A 50 -4.38 2.05 -0.17
N ALA A 51 -5.55 2.59 0.22
CA ALA A 51 -5.90 2.78 1.63
C ALA A 51 -5.99 1.45 2.39
N LEU A 52 -6.58 0.41 1.78
CA LEU A 52 -6.61 -0.94 2.36
C LEU A 52 -5.18 -1.50 2.54
N VAL A 53 -4.31 -1.35 1.53
CA VAL A 53 -2.91 -1.77 1.60
C VAL A 53 -2.16 -1.07 2.73
N VAL A 54 -2.32 0.25 2.88
CA VAL A 54 -1.70 1.01 3.98
C VAL A 54 -2.16 0.48 5.35
N LEU A 55 -3.46 0.23 5.51
CA LEU A 55 -4.00 -0.31 6.76
C LEU A 55 -3.59 -1.78 6.99
N ALA A 56 -3.39 -2.54 5.92
CA ALA A 56 -2.90 -3.92 6.00
C ALA A 56 -1.43 -3.99 6.40
N SER A 57 -0.60 -3.10 5.85
CA SER A 57 0.86 -3.10 6.04
C SER A 57 1.31 -2.39 7.33
N ARG A 58 0.61 -1.31 7.72
CA ARG A 58 1.00 -0.47 8.86
C ARG A 58 0.11 -0.65 10.09
N GLY A 59 -0.95 -1.47 9.98
CA GLY A 59 -1.96 -1.62 11.04
C GLY A 59 -2.90 -0.42 11.16
N PRO A 60 -3.60 -0.27 12.30
CA PRO A 60 -4.55 0.81 12.52
C PRO A 60 -3.90 2.19 12.43
N GLN A 61 -4.51 3.12 11.68
CA GLN A 61 -4.00 4.47 11.42
C GLN A 61 -5.01 5.53 11.85
N ARG A 62 -4.54 6.65 12.41
CA ARG A 62 -5.37 7.86 12.53
C ARG A 62 -5.67 8.40 11.14
N LEU A 63 -6.79 9.08 10.99
CA LEU A 63 -7.21 9.58 9.68
C LEU A 63 -6.20 10.55 9.05
N VAL A 64 -5.53 11.36 9.89
CA VAL A 64 -4.47 12.27 9.43
C VAL A 64 -3.21 11.53 8.95
N ASP A 65 -2.85 10.43 9.61
CA ASP A 65 -1.69 9.61 9.22
C ASP A 65 -1.99 8.84 7.93
N LEU A 66 -3.23 8.34 7.78
CA LEU A 66 -3.70 7.73 6.55
C LEU A 66 -3.72 8.73 5.38
N ALA A 67 -4.16 9.97 5.62
CA ALA A 67 -4.14 11.03 4.63
C ALA A 67 -2.72 11.34 4.16
N ALA A 68 -1.77 11.45 5.09
CA ALA A 68 -0.35 11.65 4.78
C ALA A 68 0.23 10.48 3.97
N ALA A 69 -0.05 9.22 4.38
CA ALA A 69 0.42 8.03 3.66
C ALA A 69 -0.16 7.86 2.25
N LEU A 70 -1.30 8.49 1.97
CA LEU A 70 -1.97 8.50 0.67
C LEU A 70 -1.69 9.77 -0.13
N GLU A 71 -0.94 10.71 0.44
CA GLU A 71 -0.65 12.03 -0.16
C GLU A 71 -1.93 12.78 -0.58
N VAL A 72 -2.96 12.71 0.26
CA VAL A 72 -4.24 13.39 0.04
C VAL A 72 -4.62 14.28 1.22
N THR A 73 -5.60 15.16 1.03
CA THR A 73 -6.11 15.98 2.12
C THR A 73 -6.86 15.11 3.16
N PRO A 74 -6.88 15.51 4.45
CA PRO A 74 -7.66 14.81 5.49
C PRO A 74 -9.15 14.67 5.13
N SER A 75 -9.72 15.65 4.46
CA SER A 75 -11.11 15.60 3.96
C SER A 75 -11.31 14.51 2.92
N THR A 76 -10.36 14.34 1.99
CA THR A 76 -10.40 13.27 0.97
C THR A 76 -10.25 11.90 1.61
N ALA A 77 -9.30 11.72 2.53
CA ALA A 77 -9.14 10.50 3.31
C ALA A 77 -10.40 10.18 4.13
N GLY A 78 -11.04 11.19 4.70
CA GLY A 78 -12.31 11.06 5.42
C GLY A 78 -13.41 10.46 4.55
N ARG A 79 -13.69 11.07 3.39
CA ARG A 79 -14.70 10.59 2.45
C ARG A 79 -14.40 9.18 1.90
N MET A 80 -13.12 8.91 1.64
CA MET A 80 -12.68 7.57 1.23
C MET A 80 -12.93 6.55 2.33
N SER A 81 -12.55 6.86 3.56
CA SER A 81 -12.80 6.00 4.72
C SER A 81 -14.28 5.75 4.95
N ASP A 82 -15.15 6.77 4.79
CA ASP A 82 -16.61 6.60 4.92
C ASP A 82 -17.17 5.59 3.90
N ARG A 83 -16.65 5.64 2.67
CA ARG A 83 -17.04 4.68 1.62
C ARG A 83 -16.58 3.26 1.96
N LEU A 84 -15.35 3.10 2.44
CA LEU A 84 -14.80 1.79 2.82
C LEU A 84 -15.49 1.23 4.07
N VAL A 85 -15.92 2.07 5.02
CA VAL A 85 -16.74 1.64 6.17
C VAL A 85 -18.09 1.13 5.70
N ARG A 86 -18.78 1.86 4.80
CA ARG A 86 -20.07 1.41 4.24
C ARG A 86 -19.97 0.09 3.50
N LYS A 87 -18.82 -0.22 2.89
CA LYS A 87 -18.52 -1.51 2.24
C LYS A 87 -18.08 -2.59 3.24
N GLY A 88 -17.96 -2.28 4.52
CA GLY A 88 -17.50 -3.22 5.54
C GLY A 88 -16.02 -3.59 5.46
N LEU A 89 -15.22 -2.89 4.64
CA LEU A 89 -13.82 -3.22 4.39
C LEU A 89 -12.86 -2.63 5.43
N ILE A 90 -13.27 -1.55 6.08
CA ILE A 90 -12.58 -0.99 7.24
C ILE A 90 -13.59 -0.70 8.34
N ARG A 91 -13.09 -0.51 9.55
CA ARG A 91 -13.87 -0.04 10.70
C ARG A 91 -13.16 1.14 11.35
N ARG A 92 -13.93 2.00 12.00
CA ARG A 92 -13.41 3.05 12.89
C ARG A 92 -13.54 2.60 14.33
N GLN A 93 -12.49 2.75 15.10
CA GLN A 93 -12.47 2.43 16.52
C GLN A 93 -11.69 3.50 17.28
N ARG A 94 -12.03 3.70 18.56
CA ARG A 94 -11.21 4.54 19.43
C ARG A 94 -9.87 3.85 19.66
N SER A 95 -8.79 4.64 19.63
CA SER A 95 -7.46 4.11 19.94
C SER A 95 -7.44 3.55 21.38
N ARG A 96 -6.79 2.41 21.56
CA ARG A 96 -6.55 1.85 22.90
C ARG A 96 -5.55 2.69 23.70
N ALA A 97 -4.61 3.34 23.02
CA ALA A 97 -3.59 4.19 23.62
C ALA A 97 -4.12 5.61 23.96
N ASP A 98 -5.03 6.14 23.12
CA ASP A 98 -5.66 7.44 23.34
C ASP A 98 -7.15 7.39 22.94
N ARG A 99 -8.03 7.31 23.93
CA ARG A 99 -9.49 7.22 23.73
C ARG A 99 -10.10 8.43 23.00
N ARG A 100 -9.36 9.54 22.89
CA ARG A 100 -9.79 10.74 22.15
C ARG A 100 -9.49 10.62 20.66
N SER A 101 -8.61 9.70 20.27
CA SER A 101 -8.19 9.47 18.90
C SER A 101 -9.02 8.35 18.25
N VAL A 102 -9.57 8.63 17.07
CA VAL A 102 -10.25 7.65 16.22
C VAL A 102 -9.28 7.13 15.17
N GLN A 103 -9.17 5.81 15.09
CA GLN A 103 -8.34 5.11 14.11
C GLN A 103 -9.20 4.30 13.15
N ALA A 104 -8.76 4.23 11.90
CA ALA A 104 -9.26 3.29 10.91
C ALA A 104 -8.43 2.01 10.99
N SER A 105 -9.08 0.86 10.92
CA SER A 105 -8.43 -0.46 10.83
C SER A 105 -9.11 -1.30 9.75
N ILE A 106 -8.33 -2.14 9.09
CA ILE A 106 -8.85 -3.07 8.09
C ILE A 106 -9.69 -4.17 8.77
N THR A 107 -10.76 -4.60 8.11
CA THR A 107 -11.57 -5.75 8.54
C THR A 107 -11.06 -7.05 7.89
N ALA A 108 -11.59 -8.21 8.30
CA ALA A 108 -11.31 -9.47 7.63
C ALA A 108 -11.69 -9.41 6.14
N ALA A 109 -12.86 -8.84 5.81
CA ALA A 109 -13.30 -8.65 4.43
C ALA A 109 -12.36 -7.73 3.63
N GLY A 110 -11.89 -6.64 4.26
CA GLY A 110 -10.91 -5.75 3.61
C GLY A 110 -9.56 -6.44 3.38
N ARG A 111 -9.10 -7.26 4.33
CA ARG A 111 -7.88 -8.07 4.21
C ARG A 111 -8.04 -9.07 3.05
N GLU A 112 -9.15 -9.76 2.98
CA GLU A 112 -9.44 -10.71 1.90
C GLU A 112 -9.34 -10.07 0.52
N VAL A 113 -9.87 -8.85 0.34
CA VAL A 113 -9.74 -8.09 -0.92
C VAL A 113 -8.25 -7.82 -1.24
N VAL A 114 -7.45 -7.44 -0.24
CA VAL A 114 -6.02 -7.19 -0.44
C VAL A 114 -5.29 -8.47 -0.83
N ASP A 115 -5.57 -9.58 -0.14
CA ASP A 115 -4.89 -10.86 -0.34
C ASP A 115 -5.23 -11.45 -1.73
N GLN A 116 -6.51 -11.42 -2.13
CA GLN A 116 -6.95 -11.88 -3.44
C GLN A 116 -6.37 -11.04 -4.59
N ALA A 117 -6.41 -9.70 -4.46
CA ALA A 117 -5.81 -8.82 -5.46
C ALA A 117 -4.30 -9.02 -5.56
N THR A 118 -3.61 -9.25 -4.43
CA THR A 118 -2.17 -9.54 -4.39
C THR A 118 -1.86 -10.87 -5.05
N ALA A 119 -2.61 -11.93 -4.76
CA ALA A 119 -2.44 -13.24 -5.39
C ALA A 119 -2.59 -13.15 -6.92
N ARG A 120 -3.63 -12.45 -7.39
CA ARG A 120 -3.87 -12.25 -8.82
C ARG A 120 -2.77 -11.41 -9.47
N ARG A 121 -2.32 -10.34 -8.82
CA ARG A 121 -1.20 -9.51 -9.28
C ARG A 121 0.07 -10.33 -9.40
N ARG A 122 0.35 -11.18 -8.42
CA ARG A 122 1.50 -12.10 -8.43
C ARG A 122 1.45 -13.04 -9.64
N ALA A 123 0.28 -13.62 -9.96
CA ALA A 123 0.11 -14.47 -11.13
C ALA A 123 0.37 -13.73 -12.46
N LEU A 124 -0.17 -12.52 -12.61
CA LEU A 124 0.05 -11.68 -13.80
C LEU A 124 1.53 -11.29 -13.97
N LEU A 125 2.18 -10.88 -12.87
CA LEU A 125 3.60 -10.54 -12.89
C LEU A 125 4.47 -11.77 -13.19
N ALA A 126 4.12 -12.95 -12.68
CA ALA A 126 4.83 -14.20 -12.99
C ALA A 126 4.81 -14.54 -14.49
N GLN A 127 3.68 -14.28 -15.17
CA GLN A 127 3.58 -14.45 -16.62
C GLN A 127 4.51 -13.50 -17.41
N ILE A 128 4.66 -12.26 -16.93
CA ILE A 128 5.55 -11.28 -17.56
C ILE A 128 7.01 -11.66 -17.30
N LEU A 129 7.36 -11.92 -16.04
CA LEU A 129 8.72 -12.25 -15.62
C LEU A 129 9.19 -13.58 -16.20
N GLY A 130 8.31 -14.55 -16.40
CA GLY A 130 8.62 -15.82 -17.03
C GLY A 130 9.10 -15.71 -18.48
N LYS A 131 8.90 -14.57 -19.14
CA LYS A 131 9.44 -14.28 -20.47
C LYS A 131 10.90 -13.81 -20.45
N LEU A 132 11.42 -13.48 -19.27
CA LEU A 132 12.79 -12.99 -19.10
C LEU A 132 13.75 -14.13 -18.77
N PRO A 133 14.99 -14.11 -19.29
CA PRO A 133 16.05 -15.00 -18.83
C PRO A 133 16.29 -14.89 -17.32
N ALA A 134 16.73 -15.98 -16.68
CA ALA A 134 16.90 -16.04 -15.22
C ALA A 134 17.81 -14.93 -14.67
N GLY A 135 18.90 -14.59 -15.35
CA GLY A 135 19.80 -13.50 -14.95
C GLY A 135 19.11 -12.12 -14.96
N GLN A 136 18.22 -11.87 -15.92
CA GLN A 136 17.44 -10.64 -15.97
C GLN A 136 16.36 -10.59 -14.87
N GLN A 137 15.76 -11.73 -14.52
CA GLN A 137 14.84 -11.79 -13.40
C GLN A 137 15.50 -11.37 -12.07
N ALA A 138 16.74 -11.83 -11.82
CA ALA A 138 17.52 -11.43 -10.64
C ALA A 138 17.83 -9.93 -10.64
N THR A 139 18.18 -9.37 -11.79
CA THR A 139 18.41 -7.92 -11.94
C THR A 139 17.15 -7.11 -11.64
N VAL A 140 16.00 -7.52 -12.18
CA VAL A 140 14.69 -6.89 -11.90
C VAL A 140 14.37 -6.96 -10.41
N ALA A 141 14.55 -8.12 -9.77
CA ALA A 141 14.29 -8.28 -8.34
C ALA A 141 15.13 -7.33 -7.50
N SER A 142 16.44 -7.21 -7.79
CA SER A 142 17.35 -6.30 -7.09
C SER A 142 16.95 -4.83 -7.29
N ALA A 143 16.69 -4.42 -8.54
CA ALA A 143 16.33 -3.04 -8.87
C ALA A 143 15.00 -2.61 -8.23
N PHE A 144 13.97 -3.45 -8.32
CA PHE A 144 12.67 -3.16 -7.71
C PHE A 144 12.71 -3.23 -6.19
N GLY A 145 13.56 -4.09 -5.60
CA GLY A 145 13.78 -4.10 -4.15
C GLY A 145 14.38 -2.78 -3.65
N ALA A 146 15.43 -2.29 -4.32
CA ALA A 146 16.04 -1.00 -4.01
C ALA A 146 15.05 0.18 -4.20
N PHE A 147 14.27 0.16 -5.29
CA PHE A 147 13.27 1.17 -5.59
C PHE A 147 12.16 1.21 -4.53
N ALA A 148 11.61 0.05 -4.15
CA ALA A 148 10.58 -0.06 -3.13
C ALA A 148 11.07 0.44 -1.77
N THR A 149 12.31 0.10 -1.40
CA THR A 149 12.95 0.59 -0.16
C THR A 149 13.09 2.10 -0.19
N ALA A 150 13.57 2.69 -1.29
CA ALA A 150 13.69 4.14 -1.44
C ALA A 150 12.34 4.86 -1.37
N ALA A 151 11.26 4.22 -1.82
CA ALA A 151 9.88 4.71 -1.74
C ALA A 151 9.22 4.48 -0.36
N GLY A 152 9.89 3.82 0.59
CA GLY A 152 9.35 3.54 1.92
C GLY A 152 8.22 2.48 1.93
N GLU A 153 8.18 1.61 0.91
CA GLU A 153 7.23 0.50 0.88
C GLU A 153 7.68 -0.63 1.80
N VAL A 154 6.71 -1.23 2.50
CA VAL A 154 6.94 -2.36 3.41
C VAL A 154 6.67 -3.67 2.65
N PRO A 155 7.64 -4.60 2.59
CA PRO A 155 7.43 -5.91 1.96
C PRO A 155 6.26 -6.68 2.60
N ASP A 156 5.47 -7.40 1.80
CA ASP A 156 4.31 -8.17 2.25
C ASP A 156 4.65 -9.14 3.40
N SER A 157 5.88 -9.69 3.39
CA SER A 157 6.38 -10.60 4.43
C SER A 157 6.55 -9.96 5.82
N GLN A 158 6.57 -8.64 5.88
CA GLN A 158 6.70 -7.87 7.12
C GLN A 158 5.37 -7.27 7.60
N TRP A 159 4.27 -7.54 6.89
CA TRP A 159 2.97 -7.02 7.28
C TRP A 159 2.48 -7.70 8.57
N PRO A 160 1.79 -6.95 9.45
CA PRO A 160 1.19 -7.53 10.65
C PRO A 160 0.26 -8.69 10.26
N ALA A 161 0.33 -9.78 11.01
CA ALA A 161 -0.65 -10.85 10.90
C ALA A 161 -2.05 -10.29 11.14
N ALA A 162 -3.06 -10.83 10.45
CA ALA A 162 -4.43 -10.46 10.71
C ALA A 162 -4.74 -10.73 12.20
N ASP A 163 -5.10 -9.67 12.95
CA ASP A 163 -5.45 -9.78 14.38
C ASP A 163 -6.68 -10.70 14.53
N SER A 164 -6.46 -11.99 14.75
CA SER A 164 -7.52 -12.97 15.01
C SER A 164 -8.30 -12.64 16.29
N ALA A 165 -7.72 -11.87 17.20
CA ALA A 165 -8.36 -11.41 18.44
C ALA A 165 -9.47 -10.36 18.23
N ALA A 166 -9.60 -9.81 17.03
CA ALA A 166 -10.64 -8.83 16.71
C ALA A 166 -11.91 -9.46 16.12
N LEU A 167 -11.90 -10.76 15.82
CA LEU A 167 -13.03 -11.48 15.22
C LEU A 167 -14.03 -12.03 16.26
N ASP A 168 -13.61 -12.19 17.53
CA ASP A 168 -14.44 -12.80 18.59
C ASP A 168 -15.43 -11.83 19.27
N GLY A 169 -15.41 -10.55 18.94
CA GLY A 169 -16.27 -9.53 19.57
C GLY A 169 -17.69 -9.42 19.00
N ALA A 170 -18.01 -10.08 17.89
CA ALA A 170 -19.31 -9.92 17.21
C ALA A 170 -20.30 -11.10 17.49
N GLY A 171 -19.86 -12.14 18.18
CA GLY A 171 -20.63 -13.39 18.36
C GLY A 171 -21.31 -13.60 19.70
N ARG A 172 -21.26 -12.68 20.66
CA ARG A 172 -21.92 -12.86 21.97
C ARG A 172 -22.78 -11.68 22.35
N ARG A 173 -23.91 -11.54 21.73
CA ARG A 173 -25.12 -10.93 22.29
C ARG A 173 -26.30 -11.76 21.79
N SER A 174 -26.62 -12.77 22.53
CA SER A 174 -27.97 -13.35 22.63
C SER A 174 -28.68 -12.68 23.76
#